data_298411be2b28abac1cc408378b817bb0
#
_entry.id   298411be2b28abac1cc408378b817bb0
#
_cell.length_a   1.000
_cell.length_b   1.000
_cell.length_c   1.000
_cell.angle_alpha   90.00
_cell.angle_beta   90.00
_cell.angle_gamma   90.00
#
_symmetry.space_group_name_H-M   'P 1'
#
loop_
_entity.id
_entity.type
_entity.pdbx_description
1 polymer ?
#
loop_
_entity_poly.entity_id
_entity_poly.type
_entity_poly.pdbx_seq_one_letter_code
_entity_poly.pdbx_strand_id
1 'polypeptide(L)'
;AFSAWKKIYQAQSEWAQSENIPSLLAHFGTSLVERALIESVCRSKGKALGAALRDGTLGFEPGAIHPTLEMQSPATLLRKDSLASVIARHTVGLADPLASNEIPEGERLDDALPQSLDQCIQAYGIRHFKIKMNGNADPDLERLQHISSIIDKHATSDFAFSLDGNEQFESVESFRLHWERLISNPKLAEFFGHLLFVEQPLHRNIALNDSVNEGFNKWTNRPPIIIDESDATTE
;
A
#
# COMPACT_ATOMS: atom_id res chain seq x y z
N ALA A 1 19.33 2.64 18.08
CA ALA A 1 18.99 2.18 16.71
C ALA A 1 18.88 3.37 15.75
N PHE A 2 18.10 4.38 16.11
CA PHE A 2 17.79 5.52 15.22
C PHE A 2 19.04 6.29 14.75
N SER A 3 19.98 6.63 15.64
CA SER A 3 21.21 7.34 15.23
C SER A 3 22.09 6.54 14.27
N ALA A 4 22.10 5.21 14.38
CA ALA A 4 22.81 4.35 13.42
C ALA A 4 22.11 4.33 12.08
N TRP A 5 20.78 4.20 12.09
CA TRP A 5 19.96 4.28 10.89
C TRP A 5 20.17 5.60 10.13
N LYS A 6 20.14 6.75 10.80
CA LYS A 6 20.38 8.06 10.15
C LYS A 6 21.69 8.10 9.36
N LYS A 7 22.77 7.54 9.94
CA LYS A 7 24.08 7.50 9.26
C LYS A 7 24.06 6.59 8.03
N ILE A 8 23.42 5.43 8.14
CA ILE A 8 23.30 4.47 7.03
C ILE A 8 22.41 5.07 5.93
N TYR A 9 21.29 5.65 6.31
CA TYR A 9 20.36 6.29 5.38
C TYR A 9 21.05 7.42 4.58
N GLN A 10 21.75 8.30 5.26
CA GLN A 10 22.48 9.40 4.62
C GLN A 10 23.56 8.88 3.64
N ALA A 11 24.40 7.97 4.07
CA ALA A 11 25.45 7.41 3.23
C ALA A 11 24.89 6.68 2.01
N GLN A 12 23.78 5.95 2.20
CA GLN A 12 23.10 5.26 1.10
C GLN A 12 22.43 6.25 0.13
N SER A 13 21.86 7.35 0.63
CA SER A 13 21.30 8.41 -0.21
C SER A 13 22.37 9.09 -1.09
N GLU A 14 23.50 9.44 -0.47
CA GLU A 14 24.64 10.06 -1.19
C GLU A 14 25.18 9.12 -2.30
N TRP A 15 25.33 7.84 -1.97
CA TRP A 15 25.75 6.84 -2.96
C TRP A 15 24.70 6.67 -4.06
N ALA A 16 23.44 6.53 -3.74
CA ALA A 16 22.35 6.36 -4.70
C ALA A 16 22.29 7.56 -5.68
N GLN A 17 22.45 8.77 -5.16
CA GLN A 17 22.50 9.98 -5.98
C GLN A 17 23.71 9.97 -6.93
N SER A 18 24.91 9.55 -6.47
CA SER A 18 26.10 9.49 -7.31
C SER A 18 26.00 8.46 -8.44
N GLU A 19 25.26 7.38 -8.22
CA GLU A 19 25.05 6.30 -9.19
C GLU A 19 23.72 6.43 -9.97
N ASN A 20 22.97 7.51 -9.74
CA ASN A 20 21.64 7.73 -10.35
C ASN A 20 20.66 6.57 -10.11
N ILE A 21 20.67 6.02 -8.88
CA ILE A 21 19.79 4.94 -8.46
C ILE A 21 18.54 5.53 -7.77
N PRO A 22 17.31 5.08 -8.11
CA PRO A 22 16.10 5.55 -7.43
C PRO A 22 16.15 5.28 -5.92
N SER A 23 15.74 6.28 -5.11
CA SER A 23 15.77 6.21 -3.65
C SER A 23 15.08 4.97 -3.09
N LEU A 24 13.90 4.62 -3.59
CA LEU A 24 13.15 3.47 -3.14
C LEU A 24 13.93 2.16 -3.32
N LEU A 25 14.62 2.00 -4.45
CA LEU A 25 15.48 0.84 -4.71
C LEU A 25 16.70 0.84 -3.79
N ALA A 26 17.38 1.98 -3.65
CA ALA A 26 18.57 2.11 -2.80
C ALA A 26 18.26 1.79 -1.34
N HIS A 27 17.17 2.32 -0.81
CA HIS A 27 16.80 2.15 0.59
C HIS A 27 16.13 0.80 0.91
N PHE A 28 15.84 -0.03 -0.07
CA PHE A 28 15.47 -1.43 0.18
C PHE A 28 16.55 -2.14 1.02
N GLY A 29 17.84 -1.99 0.65
CA GLY A 29 18.96 -2.51 1.44
C GLY A 29 19.06 -1.87 2.83
N THR A 30 18.88 -0.56 2.93
CA THR A 30 18.85 0.16 4.22
C THR A 30 17.78 -0.42 5.16
N SER A 31 16.58 -0.70 4.64
CA SER A 31 15.48 -1.26 5.44
C SER A 31 15.77 -2.64 6.02
N LEU A 32 16.56 -3.47 5.33
CA LEU A 32 16.97 -4.79 5.84
C LEU A 32 17.93 -4.65 7.03
N VAL A 33 18.89 -3.73 6.92
CA VAL A 33 19.83 -3.45 8.02
C VAL A 33 19.11 -2.81 9.20
N GLU A 34 18.19 -1.88 8.95
CA GLU A 34 17.35 -1.25 9.97
C GLU A 34 16.55 -2.28 10.77
N ARG A 35 15.87 -3.20 10.10
CA ARG A 35 15.12 -4.28 10.75
C ARG A 35 16.03 -5.13 11.67
N ALA A 36 17.22 -5.47 11.19
CA ALA A 36 18.18 -6.25 11.98
C ALA A 36 18.67 -5.48 13.22
N LEU A 37 18.90 -4.16 13.10
CA LEU A 37 19.27 -3.29 14.22
C LEU A 37 18.14 -3.19 15.24
N ILE A 38 16.92 -2.95 14.81
CA ILE A 38 15.73 -2.87 15.67
C ILE A 38 15.55 -4.19 16.41
N GLU A 39 15.57 -5.31 15.71
CA GLU A 39 15.43 -6.66 16.29
C GLU A 39 16.51 -6.93 17.32
N SER A 40 17.77 -6.62 17.02
CA SER A 40 18.89 -6.79 17.93
C SER A 40 18.70 -6.00 19.23
N VAL A 41 18.29 -4.73 19.14
CA VAL A 41 18.03 -3.90 20.32
C VAL A 41 16.83 -4.45 21.12
N CYS A 42 15.73 -4.78 20.46
CA CYS A 42 14.55 -5.33 21.10
C CYS A 42 14.86 -6.63 21.86
N ARG A 43 15.58 -7.57 21.23
CA ARG A 43 16.01 -8.82 21.86
C ARG A 43 16.93 -8.57 23.04
N SER A 44 17.94 -7.71 22.88
CA SER A 44 18.90 -7.40 23.96
C SER A 44 18.24 -6.78 25.20
N LYS A 45 17.10 -6.11 25.01
CA LYS A 45 16.32 -5.46 26.07
C LYS A 45 15.11 -6.29 26.54
N GLY A 46 14.83 -7.42 25.90
CA GLY A 46 13.65 -8.25 26.21
C GLY A 46 12.33 -7.51 25.97
N LYS A 47 12.27 -6.63 24.94
CA LYS A 47 11.11 -5.78 24.66
C LYS A 47 10.50 -6.08 23.28
N ALA A 48 9.17 -6.02 23.19
CA ALA A 48 8.49 -5.96 21.92
C ALA A 48 8.70 -4.59 21.25
N LEU A 49 8.65 -4.53 19.90
CA LEU A 49 8.87 -3.32 19.11
C LEU A 49 8.03 -2.11 19.59
N GLY A 50 6.72 -2.32 19.77
CA GLY A 50 5.82 -1.25 20.19
C GLY A 50 6.16 -0.69 21.57
N ALA A 51 6.64 -1.51 22.51
CA ALA A 51 7.11 -1.06 23.81
C ALA A 51 8.43 -0.28 23.69
N ALA A 52 9.38 -0.81 22.90
CA ALA A 52 10.68 -0.18 22.69
C ALA A 52 10.59 1.18 21.96
N LEU A 53 9.59 1.35 21.09
CA LEU A 53 9.28 2.64 20.46
C LEU A 53 8.68 3.62 21.49
N ARG A 54 7.65 3.21 22.23
CA ARG A 54 6.95 4.08 23.18
C ARG A 54 7.84 4.59 24.31
N ASP A 55 8.75 3.77 24.83
CA ASP A 55 9.60 4.14 25.96
C ASP A 55 10.96 4.72 25.56
N GLY A 56 11.16 5.01 24.28
CA GLY A 56 12.37 5.63 23.75
C GLY A 56 13.58 4.71 23.65
N THR A 57 13.46 3.40 23.90
CA THR A 57 14.58 2.44 23.84
C THR A 57 15.29 2.44 22.48
N LEU A 58 14.55 2.68 21.37
CA LEU A 58 15.13 2.76 20.03
C LEU A 58 15.75 4.11 19.69
N GLY A 59 15.48 5.14 20.51
CA GLY A 59 15.94 6.52 20.30
C GLY A 59 15.31 7.19 19.09
N PHE A 60 14.09 6.79 18.71
CA PHE A 60 13.38 7.37 17.58
C PHE A 60 12.84 8.76 17.95
N GLU A 61 13.18 9.74 17.13
CA GLU A 61 12.81 11.15 17.29
C GLU A 61 12.07 11.61 16.03
N PRO A 62 10.71 11.67 16.04
CA PRO A 62 9.93 12.07 14.85
C PRO A 62 10.32 13.44 14.31
N GLY A 63 10.60 14.42 15.16
CA GLY A 63 11.03 15.75 14.78
C GLY A 63 12.37 15.83 14.05
N ALA A 64 13.22 14.80 14.20
CA ALA A 64 14.49 14.72 13.45
C ALA A 64 14.30 14.30 11.98
N ILE A 65 13.08 13.87 11.62
CA ILE A 65 12.68 13.56 10.24
C ILE A 65 11.73 14.65 9.74
N HIS A 66 10.67 14.92 10.47
CA HIS A 66 9.67 15.95 10.13
C HIS A 66 9.62 17.03 11.21
N PRO A 67 10.15 18.24 10.97
CA PRO A 67 10.20 19.32 11.97
C PRO A 67 8.85 19.65 12.61
N THR A 68 7.75 19.48 11.88
CA THR A 68 6.38 19.66 12.39
C THR A 68 6.02 18.69 13.53
N LEU A 69 6.78 17.61 13.69
CA LEU A 69 6.60 16.61 14.74
C LEU A 69 7.60 16.76 15.90
N GLU A 70 8.33 17.88 15.99
CA GLU A 70 9.36 18.11 17.03
C GLU A 70 8.83 17.92 18.45
N MET A 71 7.59 18.33 18.71
CA MET A 71 6.94 18.21 20.01
C MET A 71 6.25 16.86 20.24
N GLN A 72 6.29 15.97 19.26
CA GLN A 72 5.66 14.65 19.35
C GLN A 72 6.66 13.60 19.78
N SER A 73 6.21 12.68 20.62
CA SER A 73 6.98 11.47 20.95
C SER A 73 6.30 10.23 20.38
N PRO A 74 7.03 9.13 20.15
CA PRO A 74 6.40 7.87 19.74
C PRO A 74 5.28 7.42 20.70
N ALA A 75 5.41 7.73 21.98
CA ALA A 75 4.38 7.42 22.98
C ALA A 75 3.05 8.12 22.74
N THR A 76 3.07 9.34 22.17
CA THR A 76 1.84 10.09 21.85
C THR A 76 1.23 9.69 20.51
N LEU A 77 2.03 9.19 19.59
CA LEU A 77 1.60 8.78 18.24
C LEU A 77 1.09 7.33 18.20
N LEU A 78 1.57 6.49 19.10
CA LEU A 78 1.23 5.07 19.13
C LEU A 78 0.12 4.78 20.15
N ARG A 79 -0.71 3.79 19.84
CA ARG A 79 -1.70 3.26 20.79
C ARG A 79 -1.00 2.75 22.05
N LYS A 80 -1.65 2.92 23.20
CA LYS A 80 -1.14 2.41 24.48
C LYS A 80 -0.99 0.89 24.45
N ASP A 81 -2.01 0.20 23.93
CA ASP A 81 -2.04 -1.26 23.85
C ASP A 81 -1.92 -1.70 22.39
N SER A 82 -1.22 -2.80 22.18
CA SER A 82 -1.13 -3.44 20.87
C SER A 82 -2.48 -4.01 20.44
N LEU A 83 -2.76 -4.00 19.14
CA LEU A 83 -3.92 -4.70 18.59
C LEU A 83 -3.77 -6.20 18.83
N ALA A 84 -4.87 -6.87 19.20
CA ALA A 84 -4.89 -8.33 19.34
C ALA A 84 -4.88 -9.02 17.97
N SER A 85 -5.35 -8.35 16.93
CA SER A 85 -5.38 -8.85 15.55
C SER A 85 -5.26 -7.70 14.56
N VAL A 86 -4.87 -8.02 13.34
CA VAL A 86 -4.86 -7.11 12.19
C VAL A 86 -5.65 -7.74 11.03
N ILE A 87 -6.23 -6.91 10.20
CA ILE A 87 -6.93 -7.35 8.99
C ILE A 87 -5.89 -7.71 7.94
N ALA A 88 -5.97 -8.93 7.40
CA ALA A 88 -5.20 -9.32 6.23
C ALA A 88 -5.88 -8.79 4.97
N ARG A 89 -5.15 -8.01 4.17
CA ARG A 89 -5.59 -7.49 2.88
C ARG A 89 -4.85 -8.20 1.76
N HIS A 90 -5.58 -8.99 0.98
CA HIS A 90 -5.04 -9.75 -0.13
C HIS A 90 -4.82 -8.87 -1.37
N THR A 91 -3.63 -8.93 -1.96
CA THR A 91 -3.35 -8.22 -3.21
C THR A 91 -3.81 -9.06 -4.40
N VAL A 92 -4.60 -8.45 -5.28
CA VAL A 92 -5.00 -9.01 -6.58
C VAL A 92 -4.17 -8.29 -7.65
N GLY A 93 -3.09 -8.94 -8.08
CA GLY A 93 -2.17 -8.41 -9.09
C GLY A 93 -2.76 -8.45 -10.50
N LEU A 94 -2.16 -7.71 -11.43
CA LEU A 94 -2.65 -7.61 -12.82
C LEU A 94 -2.59 -8.95 -13.57
N ALA A 95 -1.57 -9.76 -13.27
CA ALA A 95 -1.36 -11.06 -13.90
C ALA A 95 -1.90 -12.25 -13.09
N ASP A 96 -2.45 -12.00 -11.89
CA ASP A 96 -2.93 -13.07 -11.04
C ASP A 96 -4.18 -13.73 -11.64
N PRO A 97 -4.26 -15.07 -11.66
CA PRO A 97 -5.48 -15.78 -12.03
C PRO A 97 -6.62 -15.41 -11.06
N LEU A 98 -7.77 -15.07 -11.61
CA LEU A 98 -8.93 -14.75 -10.80
C LEU A 98 -9.72 -16.00 -10.43
N ALA A 99 -9.84 -16.94 -11.37
CA ALA A 99 -10.50 -18.19 -11.15
C ALA A 99 -9.56 -19.38 -11.39
N SER A 100 -9.80 -20.48 -10.68
CA SER A 100 -8.97 -21.70 -10.76
C SER A 100 -8.90 -22.33 -12.15
N ASN A 101 -9.92 -22.11 -12.99
CA ASN A 101 -9.93 -22.58 -14.38
C ASN A 101 -9.10 -21.74 -15.35
N GLU A 102 -8.61 -20.57 -14.93
CA GLU A 102 -7.71 -19.71 -15.70
C GLU A 102 -6.25 -20.19 -15.61
N ILE A 103 -5.93 -21.04 -14.65
CA ILE A 103 -4.58 -21.58 -14.48
C ILE A 103 -4.32 -22.69 -15.48
N PRO A 104 -3.33 -22.54 -16.39
CA PRO A 104 -2.95 -23.60 -17.32
C PRO A 104 -2.56 -24.87 -16.57
N GLU A 105 -2.87 -26.03 -17.13
CA GLU A 105 -2.61 -27.32 -16.48
C GLU A 105 -1.13 -27.50 -16.10
N GLY A 106 -0.20 -27.06 -16.97
CA GLY A 106 1.25 -27.13 -16.72
C GLY A 106 1.79 -26.13 -15.68
N GLU A 107 0.97 -25.16 -15.23
CA GLU A 107 1.35 -24.15 -14.22
C GLU A 107 0.70 -24.41 -12.85
N ARG A 108 -0.09 -25.48 -12.75
CA ARG A 108 -0.70 -25.88 -11.49
C ARG A 108 0.33 -26.51 -10.58
N LEU A 109 0.46 -25.94 -9.37
CA LEU A 109 1.37 -26.45 -8.35
C LEU A 109 0.63 -27.47 -7.47
N ASP A 110 1.32 -28.55 -7.12
CA ASP A 110 0.82 -29.57 -6.19
C ASP A 110 1.43 -29.37 -4.79
N ASP A 111 1.22 -28.16 -4.23
CA ASP A 111 1.74 -27.75 -2.93
C ASP A 111 0.61 -27.47 -1.91
N ALA A 112 -0.63 -27.76 -2.28
CA ALA A 112 -1.83 -27.51 -1.50
C ALA A 112 -2.09 -26.02 -1.18
N LEU A 113 -1.44 -25.07 -1.85
CA LEU A 113 -1.67 -23.65 -1.69
C LEU A 113 -2.60 -23.12 -2.79
N PRO A 114 -3.45 -22.14 -2.49
CA PRO A 114 -4.29 -21.49 -3.50
C PRO A 114 -3.44 -20.66 -4.48
N GLN A 115 -3.78 -20.76 -5.76
CA GLN A 115 -3.08 -20.05 -6.84
C GLN A 115 -3.97 -18.99 -7.54
N SER A 116 -5.26 -18.89 -7.19
CA SER A 116 -6.22 -17.96 -7.78
C SER A 116 -7.03 -17.24 -6.71
N LEU A 117 -7.64 -16.11 -7.08
CA LEU A 117 -8.44 -15.31 -6.15
C LEU A 117 -9.58 -16.13 -5.52
N ASP A 118 -10.33 -16.88 -6.31
CA ASP A 118 -11.43 -17.72 -5.82
C ASP A 118 -10.95 -18.76 -4.81
N GLN A 119 -9.81 -19.42 -5.07
CA GLN A 119 -9.20 -20.35 -4.15
C GLN A 119 -8.69 -19.68 -2.87
N CYS A 120 -8.08 -18.50 -2.97
CA CYS A 120 -7.62 -17.72 -1.80
C CYS A 120 -8.80 -17.33 -0.90
N ILE A 121 -9.90 -16.87 -1.47
CA ILE A 121 -11.10 -16.52 -0.70
C ILE A 121 -11.64 -17.76 0.02
N GLN A 122 -11.75 -18.89 -0.66
CA GLN A 122 -12.27 -20.12 -0.08
C GLN A 122 -11.37 -20.71 1.00
N ALA A 123 -10.04 -20.70 0.77
CA ALA A 123 -9.09 -21.31 1.70
C ALA A 123 -8.88 -20.48 2.97
N TYR A 124 -8.89 -19.14 2.86
CA TYR A 124 -8.49 -18.24 3.95
C TYR A 124 -9.62 -17.34 4.46
N GLY A 125 -10.79 -17.36 3.85
CA GLY A 125 -11.91 -16.49 4.23
C GLY A 125 -11.57 -15.00 4.08
N ILE A 126 -10.81 -14.64 3.04
CA ILE A 126 -10.38 -13.27 2.79
C ILE A 126 -11.58 -12.39 2.49
N ARG A 127 -11.60 -11.19 3.10
CA ARG A 127 -12.65 -10.19 2.93
C ARG A 127 -12.14 -8.79 2.63
N HIS A 128 -10.82 -8.61 2.60
CA HIS A 128 -10.21 -7.31 2.28
C HIS A 128 -9.24 -7.49 1.13
N PHE A 129 -9.37 -6.64 0.11
CA PHE A 129 -8.63 -6.78 -1.16
C PHE A 129 -7.91 -5.49 -1.51
N LYS A 130 -6.69 -5.61 -2.05
CA LYS A 130 -5.97 -4.57 -2.75
C LYS A 130 -5.93 -4.94 -4.22
N ILE A 131 -6.63 -4.19 -5.07
CA ILE A 131 -6.80 -4.52 -6.48
C ILE A 131 -5.93 -3.58 -7.31
N LYS A 132 -5.02 -4.15 -8.10
CA LYS A 132 -4.15 -3.39 -8.98
C LYS A 132 -4.91 -2.93 -10.23
N MET A 133 -4.66 -1.67 -10.64
CA MET A 133 -5.15 -1.09 -11.90
C MET A 133 -3.99 -0.92 -12.89
N ASN A 134 -4.29 -1.02 -14.20
CA ASN A 134 -3.31 -0.80 -15.25
C ASN A 134 -3.41 0.60 -15.91
N GLY A 135 -4.37 1.42 -15.50
CA GLY A 135 -4.58 2.77 -16.01
C GLY A 135 -5.36 2.85 -17.33
N ASN A 136 -5.79 1.72 -17.90
CA ASN A 136 -6.62 1.67 -19.09
C ASN A 136 -8.06 1.32 -18.72
N ALA A 137 -9.01 2.20 -19.04
CA ALA A 137 -10.36 2.13 -18.49
C ALA A 137 -11.12 0.86 -18.89
N ASP A 138 -11.05 0.42 -20.13
CA ASP A 138 -11.81 -0.75 -20.58
C ASP A 138 -11.26 -2.06 -20.01
N PRO A 139 -9.94 -2.36 -20.06
CA PRO A 139 -9.37 -3.53 -19.37
C PRO A 139 -9.59 -3.52 -17.87
N ASP A 140 -9.44 -2.37 -17.20
CA ASP A 140 -9.68 -2.26 -15.75
C ASP A 140 -11.15 -2.51 -15.41
N LEU A 141 -12.08 -2.01 -16.26
CA LEU A 141 -13.51 -2.24 -16.10
C LEU A 141 -13.88 -3.72 -16.21
N GLU A 142 -13.39 -4.41 -17.25
CA GLU A 142 -13.61 -5.85 -17.45
C GLU A 142 -13.05 -6.67 -16.28
N ARG A 143 -11.85 -6.35 -15.85
CA ARG A 143 -11.20 -7.04 -14.73
C ARG A 143 -11.95 -6.80 -13.41
N LEU A 144 -12.37 -5.57 -13.12
CA LEU A 144 -13.15 -5.25 -11.92
C LEU A 144 -14.52 -5.97 -11.91
N GLN A 145 -15.19 -6.07 -13.06
CA GLN A 145 -16.43 -6.85 -13.16
C GLN A 145 -16.19 -8.33 -12.85
N HIS A 146 -15.10 -8.90 -13.35
CA HIS A 146 -14.75 -10.30 -13.06
C HIS A 146 -14.40 -10.50 -11.57
N ILE A 147 -13.58 -9.62 -10.99
CA ILE A 147 -13.25 -9.65 -9.56
C ILE A 147 -14.51 -9.52 -8.71
N SER A 148 -15.39 -8.56 -9.01
CA SER A 148 -16.67 -8.39 -8.32
C SER A 148 -17.48 -9.69 -8.33
N SER A 149 -17.63 -10.32 -9.49
CA SER A 149 -18.39 -11.55 -9.61
C SER A 149 -17.83 -12.73 -8.80
N ILE A 150 -16.50 -12.79 -8.66
CA ILE A 150 -15.83 -13.81 -7.83
C ILE A 150 -16.02 -13.52 -6.34
N ILE A 151 -15.88 -12.26 -5.94
CA ILE A 151 -16.09 -11.84 -4.55
C ILE A 151 -17.54 -12.10 -4.15
N ASP A 152 -18.50 -11.71 -4.96
CA ASP A 152 -19.94 -11.92 -4.72
C ASP A 152 -20.28 -13.41 -4.57
N LYS A 153 -19.60 -14.27 -5.30
CA LYS A 153 -19.82 -15.72 -5.27
C LYS A 153 -19.16 -16.42 -4.07
N HIS A 154 -17.99 -15.97 -3.65
CA HIS A 154 -17.13 -16.72 -2.74
C HIS A 154 -16.86 -16.02 -1.39
N ALA A 155 -16.96 -14.69 -1.33
CA ALA A 155 -16.82 -13.92 -0.09
C ALA A 155 -18.17 -13.70 0.60
N THR A 156 -18.13 -13.27 1.84
CA THR A 156 -19.30 -12.76 2.54
C THR A 156 -19.62 -11.35 2.06
N SER A 157 -20.86 -10.89 2.24
CA SER A 157 -21.27 -9.50 1.93
C SER A 157 -20.51 -8.42 2.72
N ASP A 158 -19.82 -8.81 3.79
CA ASP A 158 -18.95 -7.94 4.61
C ASP A 158 -17.52 -7.98 4.07
N PHE A 159 -17.30 -7.36 2.92
CA PHE A 159 -15.97 -7.19 2.33
C PHE A 159 -15.64 -5.71 2.12
N ALA A 160 -14.36 -5.40 1.94
CA ALA A 160 -13.90 -4.07 1.55
C ALA A 160 -12.68 -4.18 0.62
N PHE A 161 -12.45 -3.17 -0.19
CA PHE A 161 -11.28 -3.16 -1.07
C PHE A 161 -10.67 -1.77 -1.23
N SER A 162 -9.42 -1.74 -1.67
CA SER A 162 -8.74 -0.55 -2.18
C SER A 162 -8.31 -0.80 -3.62
N LEU A 163 -8.29 0.25 -4.42
CA LEU A 163 -7.65 0.23 -5.73
C LEU A 163 -6.22 0.75 -5.59
N ASP A 164 -5.29 0.19 -6.33
CA ASP A 164 -3.92 0.66 -6.39
C ASP A 164 -3.60 1.10 -7.82
N GLY A 165 -3.42 2.41 -7.98
CA GLY A 165 -3.13 3.02 -9.27
C GLY A 165 -1.67 2.89 -9.68
N ASN A 166 -0.75 2.55 -8.77
CA ASN A 166 0.67 2.37 -9.04
C ASN A 166 1.25 3.40 -10.03
N GLU A 167 0.96 4.68 -9.78
CA GLU A 167 1.52 5.79 -10.57
C GLU A 167 1.07 5.85 -12.05
N GLN A 168 -0.04 5.21 -12.42
CA GLN A 168 -0.47 5.09 -13.82
C GLN A 168 -0.95 6.41 -14.45
N PHE A 169 -1.24 7.44 -13.65
CA PHE A 169 -1.82 8.68 -14.17
C PHE A 169 -0.86 9.86 -14.04
N GLU A 170 -0.77 10.66 -15.11
CA GLU A 170 0.10 11.83 -15.21
C GLU A 170 -0.59 13.14 -14.78
N SER A 171 -1.89 13.11 -14.46
CA SER A 171 -2.64 14.28 -14.02
C SER A 171 -3.89 13.89 -13.24
N VAL A 172 -4.41 14.83 -12.43
CA VAL A 172 -5.70 14.69 -11.75
C VAL A 172 -6.83 14.47 -12.75
N GLU A 173 -6.77 15.15 -13.90
CA GLU A 173 -7.81 15.05 -14.94
C GLU A 173 -7.82 13.65 -15.59
N SER A 174 -6.65 13.09 -15.94
CA SER A 174 -6.60 11.73 -16.53
C SER A 174 -7.10 10.68 -15.54
N PHE A 175 -6.74 10.82 -14.26
CA PHE A 175 -7.28 9.94 -13.21
C PHE A 175 -8.80 10.13 -13.03
N ARG A 176 -9.29 11.38 -13.03
CA ARG A 176 -10.72 11.67 -12.90
C ARG A 176 -11.55 11.05 -14.02
N LEU A 177 -11.13 11.19 -15.26
CA LEU A 177 -11.84 10.61 -16.42
C LEU A 177 -11.88 9.07 -16.32
N HIS A 178 -10.78 8.45 -15.93
CA HIS A 178 -10.71 7.00 -15.69
C HIS A 178 -11.66 6.59 -14.56
N TRP A 179 -11.59 7.26 -13.42
CA TRP A 179 -12.45 7.01 -12.28
C TRP A 179 -13.96 7.14 -12.63
N GLU A 180 -14.34 8.23 -13.27
CA GLU A 180 -15.74 8.48 -13.70
C GLU A 180 -16.23 7.39 -14.65
N ARG A 181 -15.36 6.88 -15.52
CA ARG A 181 -15.67 5.75 -16.41
C ARG A 181 -15.97 4.47 -15.62
N LEU A 182 -15.17 4.17 -14.59
CA LEU A 182 -15.36 2.98 -13.76
C LEU A 182 -16.66 3.05 -12.94
N ILE A 183 -16.88 4.14 -12.20
CA ILE A 183 -18.04 4.27 -11.30
C ILE A 183 -19.37 4.47 -12.05
N SER A 184 -19.32 4.92 -13.29
CA SER A 184 -20.54 5.05 -14.13
C SER A 184 -21.11 3.70 -14.57
N ASN A 185 -20.39 2.59 -14.38
CA ASN A 185 -20.87 1.28 -14.77
C ASN A 185 -21.86 0.72 -13.71
N PRO A 186 -23.14 0.51 -14.10
CA PRO A 186 -24.17 0.08 -13.15
C PRO A 186 -23.90 -1.31 -12.54
N LYS A 187 -23.12 -2.17 -13.23
CA LYS A 187 -22.75 -3.49 -12.70
C LYS A 187 -21.76 -3.43 -11.52
N LEU A 188 -21.05 -2.30 -11.37
CA LEU A 188 -20.09 -2.09 -10.31
C LEU A 188 -20.59 -1.14 -9.20
N ALA A 189 -21.83 -0.64 -9.32
CA ALA A 189 -22.35 0.35 -8.36
C ALA A 189 -22.32 -0.16 -6.91
N GLU A 190 -22.79 -1.38 -6.67
CA GLU A 190 -22.76 -2.01 -5.35
C GLU A 190 -21.31 -2.29 -4.90
N PHE A 191 -20.48 -2.83 -5.79
CA PHE A 191 -19.08 -3.11 -5.54
C PHE A 191 -18.31 -1.87 -5.07
N PHE A 192 -18.47 -0.73 -5.75
CA PHE A 192 -17.84 0.53 -5.34
C PHE A 192 -18.34 1.08 -4.00
N GLY A 193 -19.48 0.64 -3.51
CA GLY A 193 -19.95 0.93 -2.14
C GLY A 193 -19.02 0.37 -1.04
N HIS A 194 -18.16 -0.60 -1.37
CA HIS A 194 -17.20 -1.22 -0.47
C HIS A 194 -15.77 -0.68 -0.63
N LEU A 195 -15.56 0.36 -1.46
CA LEU A 195 -14.25 0.98 -1.64
C LEU A 195 -13.80 1.74 -0.40
N LEU A 196 -12.58 1.50 0.05
CA LEU A 196 -11.94 2.24 1.13
C LEU A 196 -11.21 3.49 0.62
N PHE A 197 -10.35 3.31 -0.37
CA PHE A 197 -9.53 4.37 -0.96
C PHE A 197 -8.87 3.92 -2.26
N VAL A 198 -8.30 4.88 -2.98
CA VAL A 198 -7.38 4.65 -4.10
C VAL A 198 -5.97 5.01 -3.66
N GLU A 199 -5.04 4.07 -3.83
CA GLU A 199 -3.64 4.20 -3.48
C GLU A 199 -2.84 4.69 -4.68
N GLN A 200 -1.98 5.68 -4.49
CA GLN A 200 -1.02 6.24 -5.44
C GLN A 200 -1.48 6.29 -6.91
N PRO A 201 -2.58 6.97 -7.24
CA PRO A 201 -3.03 7.04 -8.64
C PRO A 201 -2.07 7.84 -9.53
N LEU A 202 -1.47 8.91 -9.01
CA LEU A 202 -0.58 9.79 -9.76
C LEU A 202 0.88 9.42 -9.59
N HIS A 203 1.67 9.68 -10.64
CA HIS A 203 3.11 9.47 -10.62
C HIS A 203 3.77 10.28 -9.48
N ARG A 204 4.71 9.66 -8.75
CA ARG A 204 5.37 10.25 -7.55
C ARG A 204 5.97 11.62 -7.78
N ASN A 205 6.51 11.88 -8.97
CA ASN A 205 7.13 13.17 -9.29
C ASN A 205 6.16 14.35 -9.31
N ILE A 206 4.86 14.11 -9.36
CA ILE A 206 3.83 15.14 -9.42
C ILE A 206 2.81 15.06 -8.28
N ALA A 207 2.65 13.89 -7.67
CA ALA A 207 1.55 13.60 -6.75
C ALA A 207 1.46 14.58 -5.57
N LEU A 208 2.57 15.12 -5.10
CA LEU A 208 2.65 16.06 -3.97
C LEU A 208 2.74 17.55 -4.40
N ASN A 209 2.62 17.85 -5.71
CA ASN A 209 2.65 19.24 -6.18
C ASN A 209 1.40 20.01 -5.75
N ASP A 210 1.54 21.31 -5.47
CA ASP A 210 0.43 22.20 -5.09
C ASP A 210 -0.70 22.19 -6.11
N SER A 211 -0.39 22.18 -7.41
CA SER A 211 -1.37 22.12 -8.49
C SER A 211 -2.21 20.84 -8.46
N VAL A 212 -1.63 19.72 -8.05
CA VAL A 212 -2.34 18.44 -7.87
C VAL A 212 -3.26 18.51 -6.66
N ASN A 213 -2.78 19.06 -5.54
CA ASN A 213 -3.59 19.27 -4.36
C ASN A 213 -4.80 20.18 -4.66
N GLU A 214 -4.58 21.29 -5.38
CA GLU A 214 -5.68 22.14 -5.84
C GLU A 214 -6.66 21.39 -6.76
N GLY A 215 -6.18 20.57 -7.67
CA GLY A 215 -6.99 19.77 -8.58
C GLY A 215 -7.90 18.80 -7.80
N PHE A 216 -7.34 18.07 -6.85
CA PHE A 216 -8.12 17.19 -5.97
C PHE A 216 -9.12 17.94 -5.09
N ASN A 217 -8.77 19.11 -4.58
CA ASN A 217 -9.67 19.92 -3.76
C ASN A 217 -10.87 20.48 -4.56
N LYS A 218 -10.71 20.71 -5.85
CA LYS A 218 -11.79 21.13 -6.75
C LYS A 218 -12.71 19.97 -7.19
N TRP A 219 -12.27 18.75 -7.01
CA TRP A 219 -13.04 17.55 -7.39
C TRP A 219 -13.85 17.01 -6.20
N THR A 220 -15.13 17.41 -6.12
CA THR A 220 -16.00 17.17 -4.95
C THR A 220 -16.35 15.70 -4.71
N ASN A 221 -16.46 14.89 -5.76
CA ASN A 221 -16.86 13.48 -5.68
C ASN A 221 -15.68 12.53 -5.88
N ARG A 222 -14.48 12.97 -5.56
CA ARG A 222 -13.30 12.10 -5.65
C ARG A 222 -13.32 10.98 -4.61
N PRO A 223 -12.71 9.83 -4.90
CA PRO A 223 -12.49 8.82 -3.88
C PRO A 223 -11.51 9.33 -2.80
N PRO A 224 -11.49 8.75 -1.61
CA PRO A 224 -10.37 8.91 -0.69
C PRO A 224 -9.08 8.44 -1.36
N ILE A 225 -7.97 9.18 -1.16
CA ILE A 225 -6.68 8.90 -1.79
C ILE A 225 -5.62 8.80 -0.72
N ILE A 226 -4.71 7.83 -0.87
CA ILE A 226 -3.49 7.71 -0.09
C ILE A 226 -2.28 7.69 -1.01
N ILE A 227 -1.11 8.03 -0.48
CA ILE A 227 0.18 7.90 -1.15
C ILE A 227 0.87 6.59 -0.75
N ASP A 228 1.76 6.08 -1.60
CA ASP A 228 2.68 4.97 -1.36
C ASP A 228 4.06 5.35 -1.93
N GLU A 229 4.26 5.26 -3.23
CA GLU A 229 5.55 5.56 -3.87
C GLU A 229 6.01 7.02 -3.69
N SER A 230 5.10 7.94 -3.41
CA SER A 230 5.45 9.34 -3.10
C SER A 230 6.15 9.51 -1.75
N ASP A 231 6.08 8.51 -0.86
CA ASP A 231 6.79 8.47 0.42
C ASP A 231 8.16 7.76 0.30
N ALA A 232 8.83 7.94 -0.85
CA ALA A 232 10.11 7.30 -1.16
C ALA A 232 11.33 7.92 -0.46
N THR A 233 11.17 9.12 0.11
CA THR A 233 12.23 9.87 0.83
C THR A 233 11.68 10.43 2.15
N THR A 234 12.58 10.92 3.00
CA THR A 234 12.24 11.62 4.25
C THR A 234 12.14 13.14 4.09
N GLU A 235 12.16 13.64 2.88
CA GLU A 235 12.09 15.06 2.54
C GLU A 235 10.65 15.55 2.37
#